data_cb3260e133aebedd0478fefe4bead715
#
_entry.id   cb3260e133aebedd0478fefe4bead715
#
_cell.length_a   1.000
_cell.length_b   1.000
_cell.length_c   1.000
_cell.angle_alpha   90.00
_cell.angle_beta   90.00
_cell.angle_gamma   90.00
#
_symmetry.space_group_name_H-M   'P 1'
#
loop_
_entity.id
_entity.type
_entity.pdbx_description
1 polymer ?
#
loop_
_entity_poly.entity_id
_entity_poly.type
_entity_poly.pdbx_seq_one_letter_code
_entity_poly.pdbx_strand_id
1 'polypeptide(L)'
;MTLNPTRIAAVLRAQSLEFVRDFGSVFLSLVFPLLFVLALVGSNLVKPSFNFTFGVIDPQHNADTRELLTALAGPGLTFRTVDEARGRADLHDGQLHALLFVPAAPLRTGEGTVQALTDTAYQNMVSMALDAARARLLLAEAGTAKGYPVHIQTLTRSTDMNFAFIFPGMLALALVQLGMFATATPLLKARERGTLRYLLLSPLTVLELLIGQVGMRVGLAMVQVGLLLAAGAVLIPLSLTTWLTVAGVALLGVAMLVSVGYALAGLPRSLESGLALIMILNFVMMFGGNIFWDPKGSIALEVVAHLLPASYLADALRQALSGREGLWPMWVDLVAMAAWTAAAVALATRTFSFDMTGRARRAPAAALSQAGSVRPS
;
A
#
# COMPACT_ATOMS: atom_id res chain seq x y z
N MET A 1 31.95 -25.42 -3.92
CA MET A 1 31.83 -24.77 -2.60
C MET A 1 30.59 -25.31 -1.94
N THR A 2 30.68 -26.09 -0.88
CA THR A 2 29.53 -26.64 -0.14
C THR A 2 29.03 -25.58 0.82
N LEU A 3 27.77 -25.17 0.65
CA LEU A 3 27.09 -24.26 1.58
C LEU A 3 26.91 -24.96 2.95
N ASN A 4 27.31 -24.29 4.02
CA ASN A 4 27.17 -24.84 5.36
C ASN A 4 25.90 -24.29 6.04
N PRO A 5 24.86 -25.11 6.28
CA PRO A 5 23.59 -24.66 6.84
C PRO A 5 23.73 -24.08 8.26
N THR A 6 24.68 -24.56 9.06
CA THR A 6 24.90 -24.04 10.42
C THR A 6 25.45 -22.64 10.41
N ARG A 7 26.30 -22.29 9.44
CA ARG A 7 26.81 -20.92 9.26
C ARG A 7 25.72 -19.97 8.79
N ILE A 8 24.87 -20.40 7.83
CA ILE A 8 23.72 -19.61 7.38
C ILE A 8 22.76 -19.36 8.55
N ALA A 9 22.45 -20.40 9.36
CA ALA A 9 21.62 -20.27 10.54
C ALA A 9 22.21 -19.32 11.58
N ALA A 10 23.53 -19.31 11.77
CA ALA A 10 24.20 -18.38 12.67
C ALA A 10 24.07 -16.91 12.17
N VAL A 11 24.20 -16.67 10.85
CA VAL A 11 23.99 -15.35 10.25
C VAL A 11 22.54 -14.90 10.40
N LEU A 12 21.58 -15.79 10.11
CA LEU A 12 20.14 -15.53 10.30
C LEU A 12 19.85 -15.12 11.75
N ARG A 13 20.35 -15.87 12.73
CA ARG A 13 20.16 -15.59 14.16
C ARG A 13 20.78 -14.24 14.55
N ALA A 14 21.99 -13.96 14.09
CA ALA A 14 22.69 -12.70 14.38
C ALA A 14 21.91 -11.51 13.83
N GLN A 15 21.46 -11.58 12.57
CA GLN A 15 20.68 -10.54 11.92
C GLN A 15 19.29 -10.35 12.57
N SER A 16 18.64 -11.44 13.00
CA SER A 16 17.36 -11.36 13.72
C SER A 16 17.51 -10.67 15.07
N LEU A 17 18.59 -10.96 15.80
CA LEU A 17 18.89 -10.31 17.08
C LEU A 17 19.26 -8.85 16.92
N GLU A 18 20.02 -8.51 15.87
CA GLU A 18 20.35 -7.13 15.54
C GLU A 18 19.10 -6.33 15.20
N PHE A 19 18.21 -6.88 14.36
CA PHE A 19 16.94 -6.26 13.99
C PHE A 19 16.05 -5.99 15.20
N VAL A 20 15.82 -6.99 16.07
CA VAL A 20 14.98 -6.84 17.27
C VAL A 20 15.55 -5.78 18.24
N ARG A 21 16.86 -5.62 18.29
CA ARG A 21 17.51 -4.61 19.14
C ARG A 21 17.52 -3.21 18.54
N ASP A 22 17.34 -3.08 17.24
CA ASP A 22 17.19 -1.78 16.58
C ASP A 22 15.72 -1.32 16.59
N PHE A 23 15.32 -0.67 17.69
CA PHE A 23 13.95 -0.20 17.90
C PHE A 23 13.45 0.64 16.73
N GLY A 24 14.29 1.49 16.13
CA GLY A 24 13.90 2.33 14.99
C GLY A 24 13.51 1.50 13.77
N SER A 25 14.31 0.48 13.45
CA SER A 25 14.02 -0.41 12.32
C SER A 25 12.77 -1.27 12.58
N VAL A 26 12.61 -1.80 13.79
CA VAL A 26 11.40 -2.57 14.17
C VAL A 26 10.16 -1.70 14.13
N PHE A 27 10.22 -0.50 14.69
CA PHE A 27 9.08 0.40 14.72
C PHE A 27 8.65 0.80 13.31
N LEU A 28 9.55 1.31 12.49
CA LEU A 28 9.21 1.80 11.15
C LEU A 28 8.82 0.69 10.19
N SER A 29 9.45 -0.48 10.27
CA SER A 29 9.18 -1.56 9.31
C SER A 29 8.02 -2.46 9.73
N LEU A 30 7.80 -2.72 11.02
CA LEU A 30 6.79 -3.67 11.48
C LEU A 30 5.64 -3.00 12.22
N VAL A 31 5.95 -2.17 13.24
CA VAL A 31 4.94 -1.64 14.15
C VAL A 31 4.11 -0.55 13.47
N PHE A 32 4.76 0.39 12.78
CA PHE A 32 4.07 1.51 12.14
C PHE A 32 3.04 1.07 11.08
N PRO A 33 3.38 0.19 10.09
CA PRO A 33 2.40 -0.28 9.13
C PRO A 33 1.26 -1.08 9.79
N LEU A 34 1.57 -1.89 10.81
CA LEU A 34 0.57 -2.66 11.54
C LEU A 34 -0.39 -1.74 12.30
N LEU A 35 0.10 -0.74 13.03
CA LEU A 35 -0.73 0.25 13.72
C LEU A 35 -1.62 1.01 12.74
N PHE A 36 -1.08 1.37 11.58
CA PHE A 36 -1.85 2.07 10.57
C PHE A 36 -2.98 1.19 10.00
N VAL A 37 -2.68 -0.07 9.67
CA VAL A 37 -3.70 -1.02 9.22
C VAL A 37 -4.73 -1.28 10.31
N LEU A 38 -4.31 -1.46 11.57
CA LEU A 38 -5.24 -1.64 12.69
C LEU A 38 -6.12 -0.41 12.91
N ALA A 39 -5.58 0.81 12.77
CA ALA A 39 -6.37 2.03 12.82
C ALA A 39 -7.38 2.10 11.66
N LEU A 40 -6.97 1.70 10.46
CA LEU A 40 -7.82 1.63 9.28
C LEU A 40 -8.93 0.58 9.45
N VAL A 41 -8.61 -0.61 9.96
CA VAL A 41 -9.58 -1.66 10.29
C VAL A 41 -10.52 -1.18 11.40
N GLY A 42 -9.96 -0.59 12.45
CA GLY A 42 -10.73 -0.04 13.57
C GLY A 42 -11.71 1.05 13.15
N SER A 43 -11.30 1.95 12.27
CA SER A 43 -12.17 3.01 11.73
C SER A 43 -13.33 2.46 10.90
N ASN A 44 -13.15 1.28 10.27
CA ASN A 44 -14.22 0.60 9.53
C ASN A 44 -15.14 -0.25 10.43
N LEU A 45 -14.62 -0.74 11.58
CA LEU A 45 -15.41 -1.49 12.57
C LEU A 45 -16.23 -0.59 13.49
N VAL A 46 -15.66 0.53 13.88
CA VAL A 46 -16.42 1.59 14.56
C VAL A 46 -17.36 2.15 13.50
N LYS A 47 -18.59 1.61 13.46
CA LYS A 47 -19.64 2.21 12.63
C LYS A 47 -19.72 3.67 13.07
N PRO A 48 -19.23 4.64 12.27
CA PRO A 48 -19.56 6.02 12.60
C PRO A 48 -21.08 6.06 12.52
N SER A 49 -21.71 6.75 13.44
CA SER A 49 -23.09 7.19 13.27
C SER A 49 -23.11 8.22 12.14
N PHE A 50 -22.77 7.78 10.91
CA PHE A 50 -22.85 8.62 9.75
C PHE A 50 -24.32 8.83 9.47
N ASN A 51 -24.77 10.05 9.66
CA ASN A 51 -26.01 10.49 9.08
C ASN A 51 -25.78 10.68 7.58
N PHE A 52 -26.13 9.67 6.81
CA PHE A 52 -26.11 9.76 5.36
C PHE A 52 -27.29 10.58 4.89
N THR A 53 -26.98 11.72 4.26
CA THR A 53 -28.01 12.61 3.74
C THR A 53 -28.19 12.32 2.25
N PHE A 54 -29.39 11.87 1.89
CA PHE A 54 -29.80 11.69 0.49
C PHE A 54 -30.60 12.91 0.05
N GLY A 55 -30.22 13.49 -1.08
CA GLY A 55 -31.05 14.44 -1.79
C GLY A 55 -32.14 13.71 -2.59
N VAL A 56 -33.36 14.16 -2.53
CA VAL A 56 -34.48 13.59 -3.28
C VAL A 56 -35.03 14.66 -4.21
N ILE A 57 -35.05 14.37 -5.49
CA ILE A 57 -35.65 15.22 -6.51
C ILE A 57 -36.97 14.57 -6.89
N ASP A 58 -38.08 15.16 -6.43
CA ASP A 58 -39.43 14.73 -6.76
C ASP A 58 -40.25 15.94 -7.26
N PRO A 59 -40.23 16.22 -8.56
CA PRO A 59 -40.92 17.38 -9.15
C PRO A 59 -42.43 17.37 -8.98
N GLN A 60 -43.04 16.20 -8.80
CA GLN A 60 -44.50 16.01 -8.78
C GLN A 60 -45.10 15.69 -7.41
N HIS A 61 -44.27 15.57 -6.35
CA HIS A 61 -44.69 15.20 -5.02
C HIS A 61 -45.53 13.92 -4.99
N ASN A 62 -45.09 12.89 -5.69
CA ASN A 62 -45.82 11.65 -5.91
C ASN A 62 -46.03 10.89 -4.59
N ALA A 63 -47.19 10.27 -4.43
CA ALA A 63 -47.50 9.44 -3.25
C ALA A 63 -46.53 8.26 -3.11
N ASP A 64 -46.11 7.67 -4.25
CA ASP A 64 -45.15 6.56 -4.29
C ASP A 64 -43.75 6.96 -3.74
N THR A 65 -43.37 8.26 -3.85
CA THR A 65 -42.13 8.78 -3.28
C THR A 65 -42.12 8.65 -1.77
N ARG A 66 -43.22 8.96 -1.08
CA ARG A 66 -43.30 8.82 0.39
C ARG A 66 -43.16 7.38 0.83
N GLU A 67 -43.70 6.47 0.10
CA GLU A 67 -43.61 5.04 0.40
C GLU A 67 -42.19 4.53 0.19
N LEU A 68 -41.55 4.92 -0.92
CA LEU A 68 -40.15 4.63 -1.18
C LEU A 68 -39.23 5.19 -0.05
N LEU A 69 -39.42 6.46 0.34
CA LEU A 69 -38.66 7.08 1.41
C LEU A 69 -38.92 6.41 2.77
N THR A 70 -40.13 5.97 3.04
CA THR A 70 -40.47 5.20 4.25
C THR A 70 -39.79 3.84 4.24
N ALA A 71 -39.73 3.16 3.09
CA ALA A 71 -39.02 1.88 2.94
C ALA A 71 -37.51 2.03 3.05
N LEU A 72 -36.94 3.16 2.58
CA LEU A 72 -35.54 3.51 2.71
C LEU A 72 -35.20 3.96 4.13
N ALA A 73 -36.18 4.44 4.92
CA ALA A 73 -35.92 4.94 6.26
C ALA A 73 -35.23 3.90 7.13
N GLY A 74 -34.09 4.29 7.70
CA GLY A 74 -33.26 3.44 8.56
C GLY A 74 -32.40 4.28 9.48
N PRO A 75 -31.84 3.69 10.54
CA PRO A 75 -30.94 4.44 11.44
C PRO A 75 -29.75 5.03 10.68
N GLY A 76 -29.57 6.33 10.80
CA GLY A 76 -28.47 7.05 10.12
C GLY A 76 -28.76 7.48 8.68
N LEU A 77 -29.96 7.30 8.14
CA LEU A 77 -30.35 7.78 6.82
C LEU A 77 -31.29 9.00 6.98
N THR A 78 -30.90 10.12 6.40
CA THR A 78 -31.71 11.37 6.36
C THR A 78 -32.00 11.71 4.90
N PHE A 79 -33.24 12.10 4.63
CA PHE A 79 -33.72 12.49 3.30
C PHE A 79 -34.04 13.97 3.29
N ARG A 80 -33.54 14.65 2.26
CA ARG A 80 -33.79 16.09 2.05
C ARG A 80 -34.27 16.30 0.63
N THR A 81 -35.46 16.87 0.46
CA THR A 81 -35.93 17.29 -0.86
C THR A 81 -35.10 18.49 -1.32
N VAL A 82 -34.53 18.36 -2.51
CA VAL A 82 -33.67 19.39 -3.11
C VAL A 82 -34.05 19.60 -4.59
N ASP A 83 -33.79 20.78 -5.10
CA ASP A 83 -33.84 21.05 -6.52
C ASP A 83 -32.61 20.43 -7.22
N GLU A 84 -32.75 20.08 -8.50
CA GLU A 84 -31.69 19.37 -9.23
C GLU A 84 -30.37 20.12 -9.26
N ALA A 85 -30.39 21.42 -9.58
CA ALA A 85 -29.17 22.23 -9.66
C ALA A 85 -28.46 22.28 -8.31
N ARG A 86 -29.19 22.50 -7.23
CA ARG A 86 -28.67 22.55 -5.88
C ARG A 86 -28.25 21.17 -5.38
N GLY A 87 -29.01 20.12 -5.69
CA GLY A 87 -28.67 18.76 -5.33
C GLY A 87 -27.36 18.27 -5.96
N ARG A 88 -27.11 18.61 -7.21
CA ARG A 88 -25.84 18.30 -7.89
C ARG A 88 -24.66 19.09 -7.28
N ALA A 89 -24.86 20.35 -6.91
CA ALA A 89 -23.85 21.13 -6.21
C ALA A 89 -23.55 20.56 -4.82
N ASP A 90 -24.59 20.30 -4.02
CA ASP A 90 -24.46 19.74 -2.66
C ASP A 90 -23.83 18.33 -2.69
N LEU A 91 -24.07 17.51 -3.73
CA LEU A 91 -23.41 16.23 -3.94
C LEU A 91 -21.93 16.43 -4.29
N HIS A 92 -21.62 17.41 -5.15
CA HIS A 92 -20.23 17.73 -5.50
C HIS A 92 -19.45 18.26 -4.28
N ASP A 93 -20.08 19.05 -3.44
CA ASP A 93 -19.46 19.64 -2.24
C ASP A 93 -19.42 18.65 -1.06
N GLY A 94 -19.98 17.43 -1.22
CA GLY A 94 -19.97 16.39 -0.20
C GLY A 94 -20.99 16.61 0.93
N GLN A 95 -21.95 17.52 0.76
CA GLN A 95 -23.06 17.74 1.70
C GLN A 95 -24.16 16.68 1.55
N LEU A 96 -24.26 16.08 0.34
CA LEU A 96 -25.10 14.94 0.05
C LEU A 96 -24.23 13.73 -0.30
N HIS A 97 -24.67 12.53 0.07
CA HIS A 97 -23.98 11.27 -0.21
C HIS A 97 -24.58 10.56 -1.43
N ALA A 98 -25.84 10.82 -1.73
CA ALA A 98 -26.50 10.39 -2.95
C ALA A 98 -27.62 11.34 -3.33
N LEU A 99 -27.96 11.37 -4.63
CA LEU A 99 -29.07 12.12 -5.18
C LEU A 99 -30.02 11.15 -5.87
N LEU A 100 -31.24 11.06 -5.41
CA LEU A 100 -32.28 10.18 -5.94
C LEU A 100 -33.20 10.98 -6.85
N PHE A 101 -33.29 10.57 -8.11
CA PHE A 101 -34.23 11.12 -9.08
C PHE A 101 -35.45 10.21 -9.13
N VAL A 102 -36.60 10.70 -8.66
CA VAL A 102 -37.86 9.97 -8.71
C VAL A 102 -38.56 10.38 -10.02
N PRO A 103 -38.90 9.40 -10.89
CA PRO A 103 -39.55 9.69 -12.14
C PRO A 103 -40.99 10.16 -11.93
N ALA A 104 -41.53 10.91 -12.88
CA ALA A 104 -42.93 11.34 -12.91
C ALA A 104 -43.92 10.18 -13.14
N ALA A 105 -43.43 9.07 -13.73
CA ALA A 105 -44.24 7.88 -13.97
C ALA A 105 -44.48 7.10 -12.68
N PRO A 106 -45.65 6.41 -12.54
CA PRO A 106 -45.96 5.60 -11.37
C PRO A 106 -44.87 4.52 -11.16
N LEU A 107 -44.30 4.45 -9.97
CA LEU A 107 -43.29 3.45 -9.65
C LEU A 107 -43.85 2.04 -9.58
N ARG A 108 -45.14 1.90 -9.17
CA ARG A 108 -45.80 0.61 -8.99
C ARG A 108 -46.10 -0.14 -10.31
N THR A 109 -46.24 0.57 -11.42
CA THR A 109 -46.49 -0.05 -12.73
C THR A 109 -45.23 -0.60 -13.38
N GLY A 110 -44.04 -0.29 -12.82
CA GLY A 110 -42.72 -0.66 -13.37
C GLY A 110 -42.32 0.17 -14.59
N GLU A 111 -43.06 1.22 -14.91
CA GLU A 111 -42.74 2.14 -16.03
C GLU A 111 -41.77 3.22 -15.63
N GLY A 112 -41.62 3.51 -14.32
CA GLY A 112 -40.66 4.47 -13.76
C GLY A 112 -39.41 3.79 -13.21
N THR A 113 -38.26 4.32 -13.51
CA THR A 113 -36.97 3.88 -12.96
C THR A 113 -36.41 4.96 -12.03
N VAL A 114 -36.13 4.60 -10.77
CA VAL A 114 -35.42 5.48 -9.84
C VAL A 114 -33.96 5.51 -10.22
N GLN A 115 -33.45 6.70 -10.52
CA GLN A 115 -32.03 6.90 -10.78
C GLN A 115 -31.36 7.42 -9.51
N ALA A 116 -30.26 6.77 -9.13
CA ALA A 116 -29.43 7.22 -8.01
C ALA A 116 -28.09 7.71 -8.55
N LEU A 117 -27.79 8.97 -8.29
CA LEU A 117 -26.47 9.54 -8.55
C LEU A 117 -25.72 9.59 -7.24
N THR A 118 -24.58 8.91 -7.16
CA THR A 118 -23.80 8.82 -5.93
C THR A 118 -22.30 8.86 -6.25
N ASP A 119 -21.50 9.15 -5.25
CA ASP A 119 -20.06 9.00 -5.34
C ASP A 119 -19.69 7.51 -5.27
N THR A 120 -18.56 7.14 -5.91
CA THR A 120 -18.04 5.76 -5.92
C THR A 120 -17.84 5.22 -4.49
N ALA A 121 -17.46 6.09 -3.54
CA ALA A 121 -17.31 5.73 -2.13
C ALA A 121 -18.58 5.19 -1.50
N TYR A 122 -19.70 5.72 -1.89
CA TYR A 122 -21.01 5.38 -1.29
C TYR A 122 -21.83 4.43 -2.14
N GLN A 123 -21.34 4.03 -3.32
CA GLN A 123 -22.06 3.18 -4.27
C GLN A 123 -22.57 1.89 -3.64
N ASN A 124 -21.70 1.14 -2.95
CA ASN A 124 -22.08 -0.13 -2.32
C ASN A 124 -23.12 0.05 -1.22
N MET A 125 -23.03 1.15 -0.49
CA MET A 125 -23.98 1.47 0.56
C MET A 125 -25.33 1.90 -0.01
N VAL A 126 -25.32 2.75 -1.03
CA VAL A 126 -26.53 3.19 -1.72
C VAL A 126 -27.23 2.02 -2.39
N SER A 127 -26.50 1.12 -3.07
CA SER A 127 -27.05 -0.10 -3.65
C SER A 127 -27.69 -0.99 -2.58
N MET A 128 -26.99 -1.22 -1.47
CA MET A 128 -27.47 -2.05 -0.36
C MET A 128 -28.71 -1.43 0.31
N ALA A 129 -28.77 -0.11 0.48
CA ALA A 129 -29.93 0.59 1.01
C ALA A 129 -31.14 0.48 0.06
N LEU A 130 -30.93 0.66 -1.24
CA LEU A 130 -31.98 0.53 -2.25
C LEU A 130 -32.47 -0.91 -2.43
N ASP A 131 -31.58 -1.90 -2.36
CA ASP A 131 -31.94 -3.32 -2.39
C ASP A 131 -32.73 -3.73 -1.13
N ALA A 132 -32.35 -3.21 0.05
CA ALA A 132 -33.09 -3.43 1.28
C ALA A 132 -34.48 -2.79 1.24
N ALA A 133 -34.60 -1.58 0.69
CA ALA A 133 -35.90 -0.91 0.48
C ALA A 133 -36.77 -1.70 -0.48
N ARG A 134 -36.20 -2.15 -1.61
CA ARG A 134 -36.88 -3.01 -2.56
C ARG A 134 -37.40 -4.30 -1.91
N ALA A 135 -36.57 -4.96 -1.11
CA ALA A 135 -36.96 -6.17 -0.39
C ALA A 135 -38.09 -5.90 0.62
N ARG A 136 -38.10 -4.78 1.33
CA ARG A 136 -39.17 -4.38 2.26
C ARG A 136 -40.46 -4.11 1.53
N LEU A 137 -40.42 -3.41 0.39
CA LEU A 137 -41.60 -3.14 -0.42
C LEU A 137 -42.20 -4.42 -1.00
N LEU A 138 -41.37 -5.37 -1.48
CA LEU A 138 -41.81 -6.67 -1.97
C LEU A 138 -42.45 -7.54 -0.88
N LEU A 139 -41.96 -7.42 0.37
CA LEU A 139 -42.53 -8.16 1.52
C LEU A 139 -43.85 -7.52 2.02
N ALA A 140 -43.96 -6.18 1.91
CA ALA A 140 -45.18 -5.48 2.34
C ALA A 140 -46.38 -5.73 1.40
N GLU A 141 -46.14 -5.98 0.12
CA GLU A 141 -47.14 -6.25 -0.90
C GLU A 141 -47.14 -7.75 -1.29
N ALA A 142 -47.58 -8.63 -0.40
CA ALA A 142 -47.65 -10.07 -0.66
C ALA A 142 -48.40 -10.38 -1.96
N GLY A 143 -47.72 -10.40 -3.10
CA GLY A 143 -48.18 -11.05 -4.33
C GLY A 143 -48.33 -10.23 -5.60
N THR A 144 -48.22 -8.90 -5.62
CA THR A 144 -48.54 -8.10 -6.82
C THR A 144 -47.51 -7.05 -7.26
N ALA A 145 -46.48 -6.77 -6.51
CA ALA A 145 -45.53 -5.72 -6.85
C ALA A 145 -44.42 -6.22 -7.78
N LYS A 146 -44.38 -5.73 -9.00
CA LYS A 146 -43.17 -5.64 -9.82
C LYS A 146 -42.25 -4.65 -9.10
N GLY A 147 -41.14 -5.13 -8.54
CA GLY A 147 -40.19 -4.28 -7.81
C GLY A 147 -39.72 -3.08 -8.65
N TYR A 148 -39.52 -1.95 -8.00
CA TYR A 148 -39.04 -0.72 -8.65
C TYR A 148 -37.69 -0.95 -9.34
N PRO A 149 -37.58 -0.71 -10.66
CA PRO A 149 -36.29 -0.73 -11.33
C PRO A 149 -35.43 0.44 -10.82
N VAL A 150 -34.23 0.16 -10.35
CA VAL A 150 -33.28 1.15 -9.86
C VAL A 150 -32.06 1.14 -10.75
N HIS A 151 -31.67 2.30 -11.27
CA HIS A 151 -30.45 2.47 -12.04
C HIS A 151 -29.48 3.35 -11.25
N ILE A 152 -28.31 2.80 -10.90
CA ILE A 152 -27.30 3.52 -10.13
C ILE A 152 -26.25 4.06 -11.07
N GLN A 153 -26.12 5.39 -11.15
CA GLN A 153 -25.03 6.07 -11.84
C GLN A 153 -24.03 6.54 -10.80
N THR A 154 -22.78 6.19 -10.99
CA THR A 154 -21.68 6.61 -10.12
C THR A 154 -20.91 7.76 -10.71
N LEU A 155 -20.71 8.79 -9.90
CA LEU A 155 -19.70 9.81 -10.17
C LEU A 155 -18.37 9.33 -9.62
N THR A 156 -17.37 9.21 -10.50
CA THR A 156 -16.01 8.90 -10.05
C THR A 156 -15.39 10.15 -9.45
N ARG A 157 -15.37 10.22 -8.13
CA ARG A 157 -14.59 11.24 -7.40
C ARG A 157 -13.25 10.64 -7.05
N SER A 158 -12.17 11.28 -7.45
CA SER A 158 -10.78 10.81 -7.28
C SER A 158 -10.26 10.84 -5.83
N THR A 159 -11.12 11.11 -4.84
CA THR A 159 -10.69 11.38 -3.45
C THR A 159 -11.03 10.25 -2.47
N ASP A 160 -11.50 9.10 -2.96
CA ASP A 160 -11.94 8.04 -2.07
C ASP A 160 -10.79 7.22 -1.53
N MET A 161 -10.45 7.51 -0.27
CA MET A 161 -9.65 6.62 0.58
C MET A 161 -10.45 5.34 0.91
N ASN A 162 -10.80 4.56 -0.11
CA ASN A 162 -11.49 3.29 0.07
C ASN A 162 -10.51 2.26 0.67
N PHE A 163 -10.96 1.51 1.69
CA PHE A 163 -10.18 0.42 2.30
C PHE A 163 -9.59 -0.52 1.23
N ALA A 164 -10.36 -0.85 0.20
CA ALA A 164 -9.93 -1.71 -0.90
C ALA A 164 -8.76 -1.14 -1.72
N PHE A 165 -8.58 0.18 -1.73
CA PHE A 165 -7.44 0.84 -2.38
C PHE A 165 -6.26 1.01 -1.43
N ILE A 166 -6.51 1.47 -0.20
CA ILE A 166 -5.47 1.82 0.76
C ILE A 166 -4.82 0.57 1.35
N PHE A 167 -5.59 -0.47 1.66
CA PHE A 167 -5.06 -1.65 2.34
C PHE A 167 -3.95 -2.37 1.54
N PRO A 168 -4.10 -2.66 0.23
CA PRO A 168 -2.99 -3.17 -0.58
C PRO A 168 -1.80 -2.20 -0.68
N GLY A 169 -2.07 -0.89 -0.76
CA GLY A 169 -1.04 0.14 -0.71
C GLY A 169 -0.25 0.11 0.60
N MET A 170 -0.92 -0.10 1.73
CA MET A 170 -0.25 -0.24 3.03
C MET A 170 0.62 -1.50 3.12
N LEU A 171 0.21 -2.61 2.49
CA LEU A 171 1.06 -3.78 2.35
C LEU A 171 2.32 -3.45 1.55
N ALA A 172 2.17 -2.75 0.42
CA ALA A 172 3.30 -2.29 -0.38
C ALA A 172 4.23 -1.37 0.42
N LEU A 173 3.68 -0.39 1.15
CA LEU A 173 4.44 0.52 2.00
C LEU A 173 5.23 -0.24 3.07
N ALA A 174 4.60 -1.22 3.72
CA ALA A 174 5.25 -2.06 4.72
C ALA A 174 6.47 -2.78 4.16
N LEU A 175 6.36 -3.33 2.95
CA LEU A 175 7.46 -3.98 2.26
C LEU A 175 8.54 -3.00 1.78
N VAL A 176 8.16 -1.78 1.35
CA VAL A 176 9.11 -0.71 1.02
C VAL A 176 9.92 -0.32 2.25
N GLN A 177 9.26 -0.13 3.40
CA GLN A 177 9.94 0.20 4.65
C GLN A 177 10.95 -0.89 5.05
N LEU A 178 10.54 -2.15 4.99
CA LEU A 178 11.39 -3.29 5.28
C LEU A 178 12.55 -3.40 4.28
N GLY A 179 12.29 -3.30 2.98
CA GLY A 179 13.31 -3.43 1.93
C GLY A 179 14.34 -2.31 1.99
N MET A 180 13.92 -1.08 2.27
CA MET A 180 14.82 0.07 2.30
C MET A 180 15.47 0.25 3.67
N PHE A 181 14.68 0.46 4.75
CA PHE A 181 15.24 0.77 6.07
C PHE A 181 15.91 -0.42 6.73
N ALA A 182 15.23 -1.58 6.78
CA ALA A 182 15.79 -2.75 7.42
C ALA A 182 16.95 -3.40 6.64
N THR A 183 17.18 -2.99 5.37
CA THR A 183 18.29 -3.49 4.55
C THR A 183 19.43 -2.49 4.47
N ALA A 184 19.18 -1.27 3.98
CA ALA A 184 20.23 -0.30 3.71
C ALA A 184 20.82 0.28 4.99
N THR A 185 20.01 0.57 6.02
CA THR A 185 20.49 1.21 7.26
C THR A 185 21.52 0.38 8.03
N PRO A 186 21.28 -0.92 8.33
CA PRO A 186 22.29 -1.75 9.00
C PRO A 186 23.58 -1.87 8.19
N LEU A 187 23.46 -1.94 6.86
CA LEU A 187 24.62 -2.05 5.99
C LEU A 187 25.46 -0.78 5.96
N LEU A 188 24.83 0.39 5.95
CA LEU A 188 25.50 1.69 6.09
C LEU A 188 26.20 1.81 7.45
N LYS A 189 25.50 1.44 8.55
CA LYS A 189 26.08 1.41 9.91
C LYS A 189 27.27 0.45 10.01
N ALA A 190 27.17 -0.75 9.42
CA ALA A 190 28.23 -1.74 9.41
C ALA A 190 29.45 -1.27 8.61
N ARG A 191 29.22 -0.55 7.50
CA ARG A 191 30.27 0.06 6.69
C ARG A 191 31.01 1.17 7.45
N GLU A 192 30.28 2.06 8.12
CA GLU A 192 30.85 3.14 8.92
C GLU A 192 31.69 2.63 10.09
N ARG A 193 31.17 1.63 10.82
CA ARG A 193 31.85 0.99 11.97
C ARG A 193 33.00 0.09 11.55
N GLY A 194 33.21 -0.15 10.24
CA GLY A 194 34.23 -1.08 9.74
C GLY A 194 33.95 -2.55 10.04
N THR A 195 32.76 -2.88 10.53
CA THR A 195 32.38 -4.25 10.93
C THR A 195 32.44 -5.23 9.75
N LEU A 196 32.29 -4.73 8.51
CA LEU A 196 32.42 -5.57 7.29
C LEU A 196 33.81 -6.21 7.17
N ARG A 197 34.87 -5.58 7.69
CA ARG A 197 36.24 -6.16 7.69
C ARG A 197 36.32 -7.40 8.57
N TYR A 198 35.65 -7.41 9.72
CA TYR A 198 35.64 -8.57 10.62
C TYR A 198 34.90 -9.75 10.01
N LEU A 199 33.87 -9.47 9.18
CA LEU A 199 33.16 -10.51 8.43
C LEU A 199 34.06 -11.19 7.38
N LEU A 200 34.98 -10.45 6.76
CA LEU A 200 35.96 -11.01 5.82
C LEU A 200 37.03 -11.89 6.52
N LEU A 201 37.26 -11.71 7.82
CA LEU A 201 38.15 -12.56 8.62
C LEU A 201 37.46 -13.81 9.18
N SER A 202 36.13 -13.90 9.05
CA SER A 202 35.40 -15.07 9.45
C SER A 202 35.44 -16.18 8.39
N PRO A 203 35.25 -17.46 8.75
CA PRO A 203 35.21 -18.55 7.78
C PRO A 203 33.93 -18.58 6.93
N LEU A 204 33.15 -17.49 6.95
CA LEU A 204 31.92 -17.33 6.18
C LEU A 204 32.24 -17.02 4.72
N THR A 205 31.58 -17.69 3.79
CA THR A 205 31.60 -17.27 2.40
C THR A 205 30.62 -16.10 2.20
N VAL A 206 30.95 -15.24 1.21
CA VAL A 206 30.06 -14.10 0.86
C VAL A 206 28.66 -14.58 0.51
N LEU A 207 28.53 -15.75 -0.12
CA LEU A 207 27.24 -16.32 -0.47
C LEU A 207 26.44 -16.77 0.76
N GLU A 208 27.09 -17.40 1.76
CA GLU A 208 26.43 -17.77 3.03
C GLU A 208 25.95 -16.52 3.78
N LEU A 209 26.72 -15.45 3.77
CA LEU A 209 26.35 -14.18 4.36
C LEU A 209 25.13 -13.57 3.66
N LEU A 210 25.12 -13.51 2.34
CA LEU A 210 24.01 -12.97 1.55
C LEU A 210 22.73 -13.79 1.73
N ILE A 211 22.83 -15.13 1.68
CA ILE A 211 21.68 -16.01 1.89
C ILE A 211 21.09 -15.78 3.29
N GLY A 212 21.92 -15.70 4.32
CA GLY A 212 21.48 -15.43 5.68
C GLY A 212 20.81 -14.05 5.82
N GLN A 213 21.37 -13.02 5.23
CA GLN A 213 20.83 -11.68 5.28
C GLN A 213 19.51 -11.54 4.52
N VAL A 214 19.46 -12.03 3.28
CA VAL A 214 18.24 -11.99 2.44
C VAL A 214 17.17 -12.88 3.04
N GLY A 215 17.55 -14.09 3.49
CA GLY A 215 16.61 -15.05 4.09
C GLY A 215 15.92 -14.48 5.34
N MET A 216 16.64 -13.77 6.19
CA MET A 216 16.05 -13.08 7.36
C MET A 216 15.00 -12.05 6.93
N ARG A 217 15.30 -11.23 5.92
CA ARG A 217 14.38 -10.19 5.43
C ARG A 217 13.14 -10.76 4.76
N VAL A 218 13.32 -11.83 3.99
CA VAL A 218 12.20 -12.56 3.39
C VAL A 218 11.33 -13.18 4.48
N GLY A 219 11.92 -13.83 5.49
CA GLY A 219 11.18 -14.38 6.62
C GLY A 219 10.38 -13.31 7.38
N LEU A 220 11.03 -12.17 7.67
CA LEU A 220 10.37 -11.04 8.34
C LEU A 220 9.23 -10.46 7.50
N ALA A 221 9.43 -10.32 6.19
CA ALA A 221 8.40 -9.85 5.27
C ALA A 221 7.20 -10.78 5.22
N MET A 222 7.41 -12.10 5.20
CA MET A 222 6.32 -13.07 5.20
C MET A 222 5.51 -13.00 6.51
N VAL A 223 6.20 -12.87 7.65
CA VAL A 223 5.52 -12.65 8.94
C VAL A 223 4.71 -11.34 8.91
N GLN A 224 5.29 -10.27 8.41
CA GLN A 224 4.64 -8.96 8.31
C GLN A 224 3.41 -9.01 7.41
N VAL A 225 3.53 -9.56 6.21
CA VAL A 225 2.41 -9.74 5.28
C VAL A 225 1.33 -10.61 5.89
N GLY A 226 1.71 -11.71 6.56
CA GLY A 226 0.77 -12.58 7.28
C GLY A 226 -0.02 -11.84 8.35
N LEU A 227 0.65 -11.02 9.18
CA LEU A 227 -0.01 -10.21 10.22
C LEU A 227 -0.95 -9.16 9.63
N LEU A 228 -0.51 -8.46 8.57
CA LEU A 228 -1.33 -7.43 7.92
C LEU A 228 -2.54 -8.05 7.22
N LEU A 229 -2.37 -9.19 6.52
CA LEU A 229 -3.48 -9.91 5.90
C LEU A 229 -4.45 -10.45 6.96
N ALA A 230 -3.95 -10.98 8.09
CA ALA A 230 -4.80 -11.43 9.19
C ALA A 230 -5.62 -10.28 9.77
N ALA A 231 -5.04 -9.09 9.92
CA ALA A 231 -5.77 -7.90 10.33
C ALA A 231 -6.82 -7.48 9.28
N GLY A 232 -6.47 -7.50 7.99
CA GLY A 232 -7.40 -7.16 6.90
C GLY A 232 -8.52 -8.18 6.70
N ALA A 233 -8.28 -9.47 7.01
CA ALA A 233 -9.26 -10.55 6.91
C ALA A 233 -10.48 -10.37 7.82
N VAL A 234 -10.38 -9.50 8.83
CA VAL A 234 -11.52 -9.08 9.66
C VAL A 234 -12.60 -8.36 8.84
N LEU A 235 -12.19 -7.62 7.80
CA LEU A 235 -13.09 -6.83 6.96
C LEU A 235 -13.36 -7.48 5.60
N ILE A 236 -12.40 -8.21 5.06
CA ILE A 236 -12.49 -8.83 3.73
C ILE A 236 -12.28 -10.34 3.87
N PRO A 237 -13.25 -11.18 3.48
CA PRO A 237 -13.03 -12.62 3.45
C PRO A 237 -11.96 -12.97 2.40
N LEU A 238 -10.83 -13.48 2.84
CA LEU A 238 -9.71 -13.84 1.98
C LEU A 238 -9.69 -15.35 1.73
N SER A 239 -9.71 -15.73 0.45
CA SER A 239 -9.56 -17.14 0.05
C SER A 239 -8.10 -17.61 0.21
N LEU A 240 -7.88 -18.91 0.31
CA LEU A 240 -6.53 -19.48 0.34
C LEU A 240 -5.73 -19.08 -0.93
N THR A 241 -6.40 -19.05 -2.09
CA THR A 241 -5.79 -18.61 -3.34
C THR A 241 -5.30 -17.17 -3.23
N THR A 242 -6.09 -16.26 -2.66
CA THR A 242 -5.69 -14.87 -2.41
C THR A 242 -4.45 -14.80 -1.51
N TRP A 243 -4.43 -15.56 -0.42
CA TRP A 243 -3.27 -15.62 0.48
C TRP A 243 -2.00 -16.05 -0.25
N LEU A 244 -2.09 -17.10 -1.06
CA LEU A 244 -0.94 -17.62 -1.83
C LEU A 244 -0.48 -16.64 -2.91
N THR A 245 -1.42 -16.01 -3.61
CA THR A 245 -1.09 -15.02 -4.65
C THR A 245 -0.39 -13.79 -4.04
N VAL A 246 -0.94 -13.24 -2.94
CA VAL A 246 -0.34 -12.12 -2.23
C VAL A 246 1.05 -12.49 -1.69
N ALA A 247 1.21 -13.69 -1.11
CA ALA A 247 2.51 -14.17 -0.64
C ALA A 247 3.53 -14.27 -1.79
N GLY A 248 3.13 -14.76 -2.95
CA GLY A 248 4.00 -14.84 -4.15
C GLY A 248 4.42 -13.45 -4.65
N VAL A 249 3.47 -12.52 -4.78
CA VAL A 249 3.74 -11.12 -5.15
C VAL A 249 4.65 -10.46 -4.13
N ALA A 250 4.36 -10.64 -2.84
CA ALA A 250 5.16 -10.08 -1.75
C ALA A 250 6.59 -10.62 -1.76
N LEU A 251 6.78 -11.92 -2.02
CA LEU A 251 8.10 -12.54 -2.12
C LEU A 251 8.94 -11.88 -3.22
N LEU A 252 8.35 -11.69 -4.42
CA LEU A 252 9.03 -11.00 -5.52
C LEU A 252 9.28 -9.52 -5.19
N GLY A 253 8.32 -8.85 -4.55
CA GLY A 253 8.43 -7.46 -4.08
C GLY A 253 9.56 -7.29 -3.07
N VAL A 254 9.67 -8.20 -2.10
CA VAL A 254 10.77 -8.18 -1.12
C VAL A 254 12.12 -8.38 -1.82
N ALA A 255 12.23 -9.34 -2.74
CA ALA A 255 13.45 -9.56 -3.50
C ALA A 255 13.88 -8.27 -4.24
N MET A 256 12.94 -7.60 -4.89
CA MET A 256 13.15 -6.33 -5.57
C MET A 256 13.62 -5.24 -4.60
N LEU A 257 12.86 -4.98 -3.53
CA LEU A 257 13.12 -3.87 -2.61
C LEU A 257 14.38 -4.07 -1.78
N VAL A 258 14.68 -5.31 -1.38
CA VAL A 258 15.95 -5.65 -0.72
C VAL A 258 17.12 -5.41 -1.67
N SER A 259 17.00 -5.81 -2.95
CA SER A 259 18.03 -5.55 -3.96
C SER A 259 18.27 -4.05 -4.16
N VAL A 260 17.19 -3.25 -4.21
CA VAL A 260 17.26 -1.79 -4.25
C VAL A 260 17.94 -1.24 -2.99
N GLY A 261 17.59 -1.75 -1.80
CA GLY A 261 18.22 -1.37 -0.55
C GLY A 261 19.74 -1.63 -0.54
N TYR A 262 20.19 -2.78 -1.06
CA TYR A 262 21.60 -3.09 -1.23
C TYR A 262 22.29 -2.13 -2.22
N ALA A 263 21.68 -1.86 -3.37
CA ALA A 263 22.21 -0.94 -4.36
C ALA A 263 22.39 0.47 -3.77
N LEU A 264 21.37 0.95 -3.04
CA LEU A 264 21.38 2.25 -2.38
C LEU A 264 22.47 2.35 -1.29
N ALA A 265 22.68 1.30 -0.51
CA ALA A 265 23.74 1.28 0.51
C ALA A 265 25.16 1.37 -0.07
N GLY A 266 25.34 1.01 -1.34
CA GLY A 266 26.62 1.11 -2.05
C GLY A 266 26.98 2.52 -2.52
N LEU A 267 25.99 3.40 -2.74
CA LEU A 267 26.18 4.71 -3.37
C LEU A 267 26.76 5.80 -2.43
N PRO A 268 26.25 5.98 -1.19
CA PRO A 268 26.65 7.07 -0.33
C PRO A 268 28.09 6.94 0.19
N ARG A 269 28.71 8.08 0.45
CA ARG A 269 30.08 8.14 1.02
C ARG A 269 30.09 8.19 2.54
N SER A 270 29.01 8.64 3.17
CA SER A 270 28.84 8.73 4.63
C SER A 270 27.51 8.13 5.07
N LEU A 271 27.38 7.78 6.35
CA LEU A 271 26.14 7.30 6.95
C LEU A 271 25.01 8.34 6.80
N GLU A 272 25.31 9.60 7.10
CA GLU A 272 24.34 10.69 7.05
C GLU A 272 23.76 10.88 5.65
N SER A 273 24.64 10.94 4.61
CA SER A 273 24.18 11.05 3.22
C SER A 273 23.38 9.81 2.77
N GLY A 274 23.72 8.64 3.30
CA GLY A 274 23.00 7.41 3.05
C GLY A 274 21.60 7.41 3.65
N LEU A 275 21.48 7.80 4.90
CA LEU A 275 20.19 7.92 5.58
C LEU A 275 19.29 8.97 4.90
N ALA A 276 19.85 10.12 4.53
CA ALA A 276 19.13 11.16 3.79
C ALA A 276 18.60 10.63 2.43
N LEU A 277 19.46 9.92 1.68
CA LEU A 277 19.06 9.33 0.40
C LEU A 277 17.93 8.31 0.57
N ILE A 278 18.01 7.42 1.58
CA ILE A 278 16.98 6.44 1.89
C ILE A 278 15.66 7.13 2.25
N MET A 279 15.70 8.18 3.07
CA MET A 279 14.52 8.95 3.48
C MET A 279 13.84 9.61 2.27
N ILE A 280 14.62 10.29 1.41
CA ILE A 280 14.09 10.95 0.21
C ILE A 280 13.43 9.93 -0.72
N LEU A 281 14.14 8.84 -1.03
CA LEU A 281 13.60 7.81 -1.93
C LEU A 281 12.39 7.09 -1.33
N ASN A 282 12.40 6.83 -0.03
CA ASN A 282 11.24 6.28 0.65
C ASN A 282 10.03 7.21 0.54
N PHE A 283 10.22 8.51 0.74
CA PHE A 283 9.18 9.52 0.59
C PHE A 283 8.64 9.56 -0.86
N VAL A 284 9.55 9.56 -1.84
CA VAL A 284 9.17 9.52 -3.26
C VAL A 284 8.40 8.24 -3.60
N MET A 285 8.82 7.07 -3.09
CA MET A 285 8.09 5.81 -3.29
C MET A 285 6.74 5.82 -2.59
N MET A 286 6.64 6.39 -1.39
CA MET A 286 5.40 6.46 -0.62
C MET A 286 4.34 7.31 -1.34
N PHE A 287 4.73 8.47 -1.86
CA PHE A 287 3.80 9.41 -2.49
C PHE A 287 3.68 9.25 -4.02
N GLY A 288 4.73 8.87 -4.71
CA GLY A 288 4.72 8.65 -6.17
C GLY A 288 4.41 7.20 -6.57
N GLY A 289 4.48 6.25 -5.65
CA GLY A 289 4.43 4.81 -5.89
C GLY A 289 3.03 4.20 -5.94
N ASN A 290 1.99 4.94 -6.29
CA ASN A 290 0.62 4.40 -6.35
C ASN A 290 0.14 3.73 -5.05
N ILE A 291 0.63 4.20 -3.89
CA ILE A 291 0.32 3.62 -2.58
C ILE A 291 -0.97 4.21 -2.02
N PHE A 292 -1.06 5.55 -1.98
CA PHE A 292 -2.15 6.29 -1.35
C PHE A 292 -3.20 6.84 -2.31
N TRP A 293 -2.87 7.04 -3.57
CA TRP A 293 -3.77 7.58 -4.59
C TRP A 293 -3.56 6.91 -5.93
N ASP A 294 -4.62 6.85 -6.72
CA ASP A 294 -4.58 6.36 -8.10
C ASP A 294 -3.96 7.44 -9.00
N PRO A 295 -2.88 7.17 -9.73
CA PRO A 295 -2.27 8.12 -10.64
C PRO A 295 -3.12 8.39 -11.90
N LYS A 296 -4.16 7.58 -12.17
CA LYS A 296 -5.04 7.74 -13.33
C LYS A 296 -5.63 9.15 -13.41
N GLY A 297 -5.49 9.77 -14.56
CA GLY A 297 -6.02 11.12 -14.81
C GLY A 297 -5.02 12.26 -14.60
N SER A 298 -3.79 11.96 -14.17
CA SER A 298 -2.70 12.94 -14.11
C SER A 298 -1.46 12.41 -14.82
N ILE A 299 -1.15 12.95 -16.00
CA ILE A 299 0.01 12.52 -16.81
C ILE A 299 1.32 12.54 -15.99
N ALA A 300 1.50 13.56 -15.14
CA ALA A 300 2.70 13.68 -14.32
C ALA A 300 2.81 12.55 -13.30
N LEU A 301 1.70 12.19 -12.62
CA LEU A 301 1.69 11.09 -11.63
C LEU A 301 1.84 9.73 -12.32
N GLU A 302 1.25 9.54 -13.48
CA GLU A 302 1.41 8.32 -14.28
C GLU A 302 2.87 8.09 -14.68
N VAL A 303 3.57 9.12 -15.18
CA VAL A 303 4.99 9.06 -15.52
C VAL A 303 5.84 8.72 -14.29
N VAL A 304 5.56 9.33 -13.15
CA VAL A 304 6.27 9.03 -11.89
C VAL A 304 6.01 7.58 -11.46
N ALA A 305 4.78 7.11 -11.54
CA ALA A 305 4.41 5.75 -11.20
C ALA A 305 5.16 4.72 -12.07
N HIS A 306 5.34 4.97 -13.36
CA HIS A 306 6.11 4.10 -14.27
C HIS A 306 7.60 4.00 -13.90
N LEU A 307 8.17 5.04 -13.26
CA LEU A 307 9.57 5.07 -12.88
C LEU A 307 9.85 4.45 -11.50
N LEU A 308 8.84 4.17 -10.70
CA LEU A 308 9.02 3.72 -9.33
C LEU A 308 8.75 2.22 -9.17
N PRO A 309 9.66 1.44 -8.56
CA PRO A 309 9.44 0.02 -8.32
C PRO A 309 8.27 -0.26 -7.37
N ALA A 310 8.01 0.64 -6.43
CA ALA A 310 6.91 0.52 -5.48
C ALA A 310 5.53 0.52 -6.16
N SER A 311 5.38 1.20 -7.31
CA SER A 311 4.12 1.27 -8.06
C SER A 311 3.67 -0.09 -8.57
N TYR A 312 4.58 -0.85 -9.16
CA TYR A 312 4.30 -2.20 -9.66
C TYR A 312 3.94 -3.16 -8.52
N LEU A 313 4.62 -3.03 -7.38
CA LEU A 313 4.29 -3.83 -6.20
C LEU A 313 2.91 -3.48 -5.65
N ALA A 314 2.60 -2.19 -5.51
CA ALA A 314 1.30 -1.73 -5.00
C ALA A 314 0.16 -2.15 -5.94
N ASP A 315 0.38 -2.07 -7.25
CA ASP A 315 -0.60 -2.48 -8.26
C ASP A 315 -0.82 -3.98 -8.26
N ALA A 316 0.23 -4.80 -8.28
CA ALA A 316 0.15 -6.25 -8.20
C ALA A 316 -0.55 -6.74 -6.92
N LEU A 317 -0.25 -6.14 -5.76
CA LEU A 317 -0.93 -6.47 -4.50
C LEU A 317 -2.42 -6.08 -4.54
N ARG A 318 -2.74 -4.97 -5.18
CA ARG A 318 -4.12 -4.51 -5.34
C ARG A 318 -4.92 -5.45 -6.23
N GLN A 319 -4.35 -5.88 -7.35
CA GLN A 319 -4.95 -6.89 -8.22
C GLN A 319 -5.14 -8.23 -7.51
N ALA A 320 -4.13 -8.68 -6.77
CA ALA A 320 -4.17 -9.94 -6.02
C ALA A 320 -5.27 -9.96 -4.94
N LEU A 321 -5.53 -8.80 -4.29
CA LEU A 321 -6.53 -8.68 -3.22
C LEU A 321 -7.94 -8.40 -3.73
N SER A 322 -8.07 -7.55 -4.75
CA SER A 322 -9.38 -7.10 -5.25
C SER A 322 -9.91 -7.93 -6.41
N GLY A 323 -9.05 -8.67 -7.11
CA GLY A 323 -9.39 -9.38 -8.36
C GLY A 323 -9.76 -8.44 -9.53
N ARG A 324 -9.57 -7.12 -9.36
CA ARG A 324 -9.86 -6.10 -10.37
C ARG A 324 -8.61 -5.80 -11.19
N GLU A 325 -8.80 -5.32 -12.41
CA GLU A 325 -7.71 -4.83 -13.24
C GLU A 325 -7.02 -3.62 -12.57
N GLY A 326 -5.68 -3.64 -12.57
CA GLY A 326 -4.85 -2.58 -12.03
C GLY A 326 -4.60 -1.43 -13.02
N LEU A 327 -3.47 -0.76 -12.83
CA LEU A 327 -2.93 0.21 -13.81
C LEU A 327 -2.40 -0.52 -15.04
N TRP A 328 -1.78 -1.68 -14.80
CA TRP A 328 -1.23 -2.56 -15.82
C TRP A 328 -1.75 -3.99 -15.63
N PRO A 329 -1.66 -4.83 -16.66
CA PRO A 329 -1.90 -6.26 -16.48
C PRO A 329 -0.90 -6.88 -15.47
N MET A 330 -1.32 -7.81 -14.64
CA MET A 330 -0.51 -8.45 -13.59
C MET A 330 0.86 -8.94 -14.07
N TRP A 331 0.92 -9.50 -15.29
CA TRP A 331 2.20 -9.97 -15.84
C TRP A 331 3.21 -8.84 -16.08
N VAL A 332 2.74 -7.62 -16.41
CA VAL A 332 3.60 -6.43 -16.59
C VAL A 332 4.22 -6.05 -15.26
N ASP A 333 3.43 -6.05 -14.18
CA ASP A 333 3.92 -5.77 -12.83
C ASP A 333 5.02 -6.77 -12.43
N LEU A 334 4.76 -8.06 -12.62
CA LEU A 334 5.72 -9.11 -12.27
C LEU A 334 7.02 -9.01 -13.09
N VAL A 335 6.92 -8.74 -14.40
CA VAL A 335 8.10 -8.54 -15.26
C VAL A 335 8.86 -7.28 -14.86
N ALA A 336 8.17 -6.18 -14.59
CA ALA A 336 8.80 -4.94 -14.13
C ALA A 336 9.52 -5.13 -12.80
N MET A 337 8.90 -5.82 -11.84
CA MET A 337 9.52 -6.15 -10.55
C MET A 337 10.77 -7.03 -10.72
N ALA A 338 10.72 -8.01 -11.61
CA ALA A 338 11.89 -8.83 -11.94
C ALA A 338 13.00 -8.02 -12.62
N ALA A 339 12.65 -7.13 -13.55
CA ALA A 339 13.60 -6.23 -14.21
C ALA A 339 14.27 -5.26 -13.23
N TRP A 340 13.49 -4.66 -12.30
CA TRP A 340 14.02 -3.83 -11.23
C TRP A 340 14.95 -4.61 -10.31
N THR A 341 14.59 -5.86 -9.96
CA THR A 341 15.46 -6.75 -9.17
C THR A 341 16.80 -6.97 -9.89
N ALA A 342 16.77 -7.33 -11.16
CA ALA A 342 17.98 -7.55 -11.97
C ALA A 342 18.83 -6.28 -12.08
N ALA A 343 18.22 -5.12 -12.35
CA ALA A 343 18.91 -3.84 -12.43
C ALA A 343 19.55 -3.45 -11.08
N ALA A 344 18.82 -3.61 -9.98
CA ALA A 344 19.32 -3.32 -8.64
C ALA A 344 20.46 -4.24 -8.24
N VAL A 345 20.38 -5.55 -8.53
CA VAL A 345 21.47 -6.50 -8.30
C VAL A 345 22.69 -6.12 -9.14
N ALA A 346 22.52 -5.81 -10.44
CA ALA A 346 23.62 -5.37 -11.29
C ALA A 346 24.27 -4.07 -10.78
N LEU A 347 23.48 -3.13 -10.27
CA LEU A 347 23.99 -1.90 -9.66
C LEU A 347 24.72 -2.20 -8.34
N ALA A 348 24.14 -3.03 -7.47
CA ALA A 348 24.74 -3.43 -6.21
C ALA A 348 26.09 -4.11 -6.42
N THR A 349 26.23 -5.02 -7.40
CA THR A 349 27.50 -5.70 -7.72
C THR A 349 28.58 -4.76 -8.22
N ARG A 350 28.20 -3.63 -8.86
CA ARG A 350 29.15 -2.61 -9.34
C ARG A 350 29.54 -1.59 -8.27
N THR A 351 28.60 -1.24 -7.39
CA THR A 351 28.80 -0.18 -6.39
C THR A 351 29.32 -0.73 -5.06
N PHE A 352 28.99 -1.97 -4.74
CA PHE A 352 29.39 -2.63 -3.51
C PHE A 352 30.73 -3.36 -3.70
N SER A 353 31.85 -2.62 -3.64
CA SER A 353 33.16 -3.26 -3.55
C SER A 353 33.42 -3.60 -2.08
N PHE A 354 33.57 -4.88 -1.76
CA PHE A 354 34.14 -5.34 -0.48
C PHE A 354 35.58 -4.89 -0.31
N ASP A 355 36.19 -4.28 -1.33
CA ASP A 355 37.57 -3.90 -1.40
C ASP A 355 37.78 -2.52 -0.76
N MET A 356 38.08 -2.51 0.55
CA MET A 356 38.41 -1.33 1.32
C MET A 356 39.90 -0.95 1.18
N THR A 357 40.65 -1.58 0.28
CA THR A 357 42.07 -1.31 0.07
C THR A 357 42.34 0.02 -0.66
N GLY A 358 41.35 0.60 -1.34
CA GLY A 358 41.51 1.83 -2.10
C GLY A 358 41.69 3.12 -1.28
N ARG A 359 41.30 3.16 0.01
CA ARG A 359 41.41 4.38 0.84
C ARG A 359 42.64 4.46 1.73
N ALA A 360 43.25 3.34 2.08
CA ALA A 360 44.50 3.34 2.86
C ALA A 360 45.72 3.82 2.01
N ARG A 361 45.61 3.78 0.68
CA ARG A 361 46.70 4.24 -0.23
C ARG A 361 46.69 5.73 -0.54
N ARG A 362 45.71 6.51 -0.09
CA ARG A 362 45.62 7.96 -0.30
C ARG A 362 45.73 8.79 0.98
N ALA A 363 46.34 8.26 2.03
CA ALA A 363 46.93 9.15 3.05
C ALA A 363 48.09 9.88 2.35
N PRO A 364 48.07 11.23 2.25
CA PRO A 364 49.13 11.93 1.58
C PRO A 364 50.42 11.68 2.36
N ALA A 365 51.47 11.27 1.63
CA ALA A 365 52.83 11.09 2.13
C ALA A 365 53.41 12.37 2.79
N ALA A 366 52.70 13.47 2.75
CA ALA A 366 53.02 14.75 3.39
C ALA A 366 52.95 14.71 4.93
N ALA A 367 52.22 13.77 5.55
CA ALA A 367 52.15 13.71 7.03
C ALA A 367 53.36 13.01 7.67
N LEU A 368 54.12 12.24 6.92
CA LEU A 368 55.34 11.57 7.43
C LEU A 368 56.61 12.42 7.29
N SER A 369 56.59 13.48 6.48
CA SER A 369 57.75 14.38 6.33
C SER A 369 57.85 15.43 7.44
N GLN A 370 56.79 15.70 8.19
CA GLN A 370 56.80 16.66 9.29
C GLN A 370 57.20 16.07 10.66
N ALA A 371 57.20 14.75 10.81
CA ALA A 371 57.63 14.09 12.05
C ALA A 371 59.15 13.87 12.17
N GLY A 372 59.90 14.16 11.10
CA GLY A 372 61.36 13.95 11.02
C GLY A 372 62.25 15.15 11.38
N SER A 373 61.67 16.30 11.78
CA SER A 373 62.44 17.52 11.99
C SER A 373 62.57 18.04 13.45
N VAL A 374 62.31 17.18 14.42
CA VAL A 374 62.59 17.52 15.82
C VAL A 374 64.06 17.14 16.09
N ARG A 375 64.98 18.12 15.97
CA ARG A 375 66.37 18.03 16.44
C ARG A 375 66.36 18.06 17.96
N PRO A 376 67.15 17.20 18.64
CA PRO A 376 67.43 17.37 20.07
C PRO A 376 68.44 18.48 20.28
N SER A 377 68.15 19.43 21.13
CA SER A 377 69.06 20.34 21.75
C SER A 377 69.42 19.83 23.13
#